data_f608d3e590c88d68a8deda15950788fd
#
_entry.id   f608d3e590c88d68a8deda15950788fd
#
_cell.length_a   1.000
_cell.length_b   1.000
_cell.length_c   1.000
_cell.angle_alpha   90.00
_cell.angle_beta   90.00
_cell.angle_gamma   90.00
#
_symmetry.space_group_name_H-M   'P 1'
#
loop_
_entity.id
_entity.type
_entity.pdbx_description
1 polymer ?
#
loop_
_entity_poly.entity_id
_entity_poly.type
_entity_poly.pdbx_seq_one_letter_code
_entity_poly.pdbx_strand_id
1 'polypeptide(L)'
;QHRFFRMLQQRQGVACADQPAGDLGRRMDAAVQAHFRQRKAPPLLIVGTDCPVLTPAHLQQAADALQDHDAVLIPAEDGGYVLLGLRRPLPQVFDGVAWSTPHVLAQTRAQLAAAGARWVELPALWDVDEPADWARLQALAASA
;
A
#
# COMPACT_ATOMS: atom_id res chain seq x y z
N GLN A 1 -16.79 9.92 14.80
CA GLN A 1 -15.44 9.34 14.57
C GLN A 1 -15.07 8.44 15.77
N HIS A 2 -14.60 7.20 15.50
CA HIS A 2 -14.29 6.23 16.56
C HIS A 2 -13.16 6.74 17.48
N ARG A 3 -13.21 6.40 18.80
CA ARG A 3 -12.22 6.84 19.81
C ARG A 3 -10.78 6.52 19.41
N PHE A 4 -10.54 5.39 18.75
CA PHE A 4 -9.24 4.97 18.27
C PHE A 4 -8.62 5.98 17.28
N PHE A 5 -9.36 6.44 16.28
CA PHE A 5 -8.85 7.40 15.30
C PHE A 5 -8.55 8.78 15.92
N ARG A 6 -9.36 9.22 16.87
CA ARG A 6 -9.06 10.45 17.62
C ARG A 6 -7.75 10.33 18.42
N MET A 7 -7.51 9.18 19.03
CA MET A 7 -6.26 8.90 19.74
C MET A 7 -5.05 8.92 18.78
N LEU A 8 -5.14 8.32 17.60
CA LEU A 8 -4.09 8.36 16.60
C LEU A 8 -3.78 9.79 16.16
N GLN A 9 -4.80 10.60 15.87
CA GLN A 9 -4.61 12.00 15.50
C GLN A 9 -3.87 12.78 16.60
N GLN A 10 -4.29 12.61 17.85
CA GLN A 10 -3.73 13.36 19.01
C GLN A 10 -2.31 12.91 19.36
N ARG A 11 -2.02 11.60 19.32
CA ARG A 11 -0.75 11.06 19.81
C ARG A 11 0.31 10.93 18.73
N GLN A 12 -0.09 10.71 17.48
CA GLN A 12 0.82 10.44 16.38
C GLN A 12 0.85 11.55 15.33
N GLY A 13 0.01 12.59 15.48
CA GLY A 13 -0.06 13.69 14.52
C GLY A 13 -0.55 13.31 13.14
N VAL A 14 -1.20 12.13 12.98
CA VAL A 14 -1.73 11.68 11.70
C VAL A 14 -3.02 12.41 11.35
N ALA A 15 -3.21 12.75 10.08
CA ALA A 15 -4.49 13.22 9.57
C ALA A 15 -5.41 12.04 9.29
N CYS A 16 -6.68 12.16 9.67
CA CYS A 16 -7.71 11.17 9.33
C CYS A 16 -8.69 11.79 8.35
N ALA A 17 -9.01 11.06 7.29
CA ALA A 17 -10.01 11.43 6.31
C ALA A 17 -11.01 10.28 6.12
N ASP A 18 -12.26 10.64 5.82
CA ASP A 18 -13.26 9.64 5.49
C ASP A 18 -12.99 9.08 4.10
N GLN A 19 -13.09 7.76 3.96
CA GLN A 19 -12.96 7.11 2.67
C GLN A 19 -14.28 7.23 1.88
N PRO A 20 -14.22 7.46 0.57
CA PRO A 20 -15.43 7.46 -0.26
C PRO A 20 -16.05 6.06 -0.33
N ALA A 21 -17.30 5.99 -0.76
CA ALA A 21 -17.94 4.72 -1.08
C ALA A 21 -17.29 4.07 -2.30
N GLY A 22 -17.34 2.73 -2.35
CA GLY A 22 -16.80 1.94 -3.44
C GLY A 22 -15.86 0.84 -2.94
N ASP A 23 -15.27 0.12 -3.88
CA ASP A 23 -14.27 -0.91 -3.61
C ASP A 23 -12.92 -0.32 -3.16
N LEU A 24 -11.98 -1.19 -2.84
CA LEU A 24 -10.65 -0.78 -2.38
C LEU A 24 -9.92 0.07 -3.43
N GLY A 25 -10.03 -0.28 -4.72
CA GLY A 25 -9.41 0.47 -5.82
C GLY A 25 -9.89 1.91 -5.89
N ARG A 26 -11.21 2.13 -5.83
CA ARG A 26 -11.80 3.47 -5.80
C ARG A 26 -11.34 4.30 -4.61
N ARG A 27 -11.23 3.67 -3.43
CA ARG A 27 -10.76 4.36 -2.23
C ARG A 27 -9.30 4.78 -2.34
N MET A 28 -8.44 3.89 -2.86
CA MET A 28 -7.03 4.19 -3.11
C MET A 28 -6.86 5.25 -4.19
N ASP A 29 -7.57 5.16 -5.32
CA ASP A 29 -7.52 6.16 -6.37
C ASP A 29 -7.94 7.54 -5.86
N ALA A 30 -9.01 7.62 -5.09
CA ALA A 30 -9.45 8.88 -4.49
C ALA A 30 -8.38 9.50 -3.58
N ALA A 31 -7.66 8.69 -2.79
CA ALA A 31 -6.56 9.16 -1.95
C ALA A 31 -5.37 9.64 -2.81
N VAL A 32 -5.02 8.92 -3.88
CA VAL A 32 -3.98 9.30 -4.84
C VAL A 32 -4.32 10.63 -5.50
N GLN A 33 -5.54 10.77 -6.02
CA GLN A 33 -6.00 12.00 -6.66
C GLN A 33 -6.00 13.18 -5.68
N ALA A 34 -6.44 12.97 -4.45
CA ALA A 34 -6.44 14.01 -3.42
C ALA A 34 -5.03 14.49 -3.09
N HIS A 35 -4.07 13.55 -2.98
CA HIS A 35 -2.67 13.86 -2.70
C HIS A 35 -2.02 14.66 -3.84
N PHE A 36 -2.12 14.17 -5.08
CA PHE A 36 -1.46 14.78 -6.24
C PHE A 36 -2.15 16.05 -6.77
N ARG A 37 -3.34 16.42 -6.26
CA ARG A 37 -3.89 17.77 -6.50
C ARG A 37 -3.07 18.87 -5.82
N GLN A 38 -2.27 18.53 -4.83
CA GLN A 38 -1.39 19.48 -4.17
C GLN A 38 -0.26 19.89 -5.15
N ARG A 39 0.02 21.18 -5.23
CA ARG A 39 1.12 21.66 -6.06
C ARG A 39 2.45 21.13 -5.54
N LYS A 40 3.22 20.44 -6.39
CA LYS A 40 4.48 19.80 -6.04
C LYS A 40 4.33 18.73 -4.95
N ALA A 41 3.26 17.92 -5.03
CA ALA A 41 3.10 16.79 -4.14
C ALA A 41 4.32 15.86 -4.19
N PRO A 42 4.85 15.42 -3.04
CA PRO A 42 5.92 14.41 -3.02
C PRO A 42 5.39 13.04 -3.47
N PRO A 43 6.25 12.06 -3.73
CA PRO A 43 5.82 10.69 -3.94
C PRO A 43 4.92 10.19 -2.80
N LEU A 44 3.98 9.32 -3.13
CA LEU A 44 3.01 8.76 -2.19
C LEU A 44 3.29 7.28 -1.95
N LEU A 45 3.28 6.86 -0.69
CA LEU A 45 3.26 5.45 -0.31
C LEU A 45 1.89 5.12 0.29
N ILE A 46 1.25 4.08 -0.22
CA ILE A 46 0.02 3.49 0.32
C ILE A 46 0.40 2.16 0.95
N VAL A 47 0.03 1.94 2.21
CA VAL A 47 0.37 0.73 2.96
C VAL A 47 -0.87 0.10 3.58
N GLY A 48 -0.90 -1.23 3.65
CA GLY A 48 -1.80 -1.97 4.53
C GLY A 48 -1.40 -1.80 5.99
N THR A 49 -2.30 -2.12 6.91
CA THR A 49 -2.07 -2.03 8.36
C THR A 49 -1.93 -3.38 9.04
N ASP A 50 -1.94 -4.44 8.29
CA ASP A 50 -1.95 -5.86 8.66
C ASP A 50 -0.64 -6.61 8.38
N CYS A 51 0.38 -5.91 7.89
CA CYS A 51 1.72 -6.45 7.65
C CYS A 51 2.66 -6.17 8.85
N PRO A 52 2.85 -7.12 9.77
CA PRO A 52 3.61 -6.89 11.01
C PRO A 52 5.13 -6.80 10.79
N VAL A 53 5.60 -7.23 9.62
CA VAL A 53 7.02 -7.21 9.24
C VAL A 53 7.40 -6.01 8.39
N LEU A 54 6.47 -5.13 8.09
CA LEU A 54 6.74 -3.86 7.42
C LEU A 54 7.48 -2.93 8.39
N THR A 55 8.66 -2.46 7.99
CA THR A 55 9.54 -1.63 8.82
C THR A 55 9.78 -0.26 8.19
N PRO A 56 10.25 0.74 8.95
CA PRO A 56 10.69 2.02 8.39
C PRO A 56 11.74 1.88 7.28
N ALA A 57 12.61 0.86 7.34
CA ALA A 57 13.59 0.59 6.30
C ALA A 57 12.93 0.23 4.96
N HIS A 58 11.86 -0.55 4.96
CA HIS A 58 11.07 -0.85 3.76
C HIS A 58 10.44 0.41 3.16
N LEU A 59 9.92 1.30 4.00
CA LEU A 59 9.35 2.58 3.54
C LEU A 59 10.43 3.47 2.91
N GLN A 60 11.63 3.51 3.49
CA GLN A 60 12.76 4.27 2.94
C GLN A 60 13.20 3.69 1.59
N GLN A 61 13.36 2.36 1.49
CA GLN A 61 13.70 1.70 0.23
C GLN A 61 12.66 1.97 -0.86
N ALA A 62 11.38 1.95 -0.52
CA ALA A 62 10.31 2.27 -1.45
C ALA A 62 10.36 3.75 -1.90
N ALA A 63 10.61 4.67 -0.98
CA ALA A 63 10.77 6.08 -1.30
C ALA A 63 12.00 6.36 -2.20
N ASP A 64 13.12 5.69 -1.94
CA ASP A 64 14.33 5.79 -2.75
C ASP A 64 14.11 5.23 -4.17
N ALA A 65 13.40 4.11 -4.29
CA ALA A 65 13.05 3.52 -5.58
C ALA A 65 12.20 4.47 -6.46
N LEU A 66 11.36 5.30 -5.86
CA LEU A 66 10.55 6.30 -6.57
C LEU A 66 11.35 7.49 -7.11
N GLN A 67 12.65 7.60 -6.84
CA GLN A 67 13.51 8.59 -7.49
C GLN A 67 13.70 8.27 -8.98
N ASP A 68 13.77 6.98 -9.34
CA ASP A 68 14.03 6.49 -10.68
C ASP A 68 12.87 5.74 -11.34
N HIS A 69 11.82 5.42 -10.58
CA HIS A 69 10.66 4.66 -11.05
C HIS A 69 9.36 5.44 -10.85
N ASP A 70 8.35 5.14 -11.67
CA ASP A 70 7.01 5.71 -11.57
C ASP A 70 6.21 5.07 -10.44
N ALA A 71 6.48 3.78 -10.16
CA ALA A 71 5.84 3.02 -9.10
C ALA A 71 6.80 2.03 -8.43
N VAL A 72 6.48 1.65 -7.20
CA VAL A 72 7.13 0.58 -6.44
C VAL A 72 6.07 -0.28 -5.78
N LEU A 73 6.28 -1.59 -5.76
CA LEU A 73 5.42 -2.55 -5.08
C LEU A 73 6.23 -3.33 -4.05
N ILE A 74 5.61 -3.64 -2.92
CA ILE A 74 6.03 -4.73 -2.04
C ILE A 74 4.94 -5.79 -2.13
N PRO A 75 5.19 -6.91 -2.84
CA PRO A 75 4.24 -8.01 -2.94
C PRO A 75 3.89 -8.60 -1.58
N ALA A 76 2.66 -9.12 -1.44
CA ALA A 76 2.25 -9.99 -0.35
C ALA A 76 2.27 -11.46 -0.78
N GLU A 77 2.50 -12.36 0.17
CA GLU A 77 2.55 -13.81 -0.11
C GLU A 77 1.21 -14.36 -0.61
N ASP A 78 0.10 -13.70 -0.29
CA ASP A 78 -1.28 -14.07 -0.68
C ASP A 78 -1.66 -13.72 -2.13
N GLY A 79 -0.78 -13.02 -2.87
CA GLY A 79 -1.03 -12.56 -4.23
C GLY A 79 -1.57 -11.12 -4.33
N GLY A 80 -1.60 -10.40 -3.22
CA GLY A 80 -1.80 -8.96 -3.14
C GLY A 80 -0.48 -8.19 -3.07
N TYR A 81 -0.52 -7.02 -2.45
CA TYR A 81 0.65 -6.24 -2.09
C TYR A 81 0.42 -5.48 -0.77
N VAL A 82 1.45 -5.39 0.04
CA VAL A 82 1.43 -4.67 1.33
C VAL A 82 1.76 -3.19 1.17
N LEU A 83 2.42 -2.82 0.07
CA LEU A 83 2.78 -1.44 -0.25
C LEU A 83 2.68 -1.19 -1.75
N LEU A 84 2.05 -0.07 -2.11
CA LEU A 84 2.10 0.55 -3.43
C LEU A 84 2.63 1.98 -3.28
N GLY A 85 3.77 2.27 -3.92
CA GLY A 85 4.30 3.63 -4.03
C GLY A 85 4.09 4.19 -5.43
N LEU A 86 3.78 5.49 -5.51
CA LEU A 86 3.56 6.21 -6.76
C LEU A 86 4.32 7.54 -6.75
N ARG A 87 5.05 7.82 -7.82
CA ARG A 87 5.71 9.12 -8.04
C ARG A 87 4.79 10.16 -8.68
N ARG A 88 3.77 9.69 -9.39
CA ARG A 88 2.75 10.48 -10.08
C ARG A 88 1.42 9.73 -10.09
N PRO A 89 0.29 10.38 -10.36
CA PRO A 89 -0.97 9.67 -10.47
C PRO A 89 -0.93 8.68 -11.64
N LEU A 90 -1.38 7.45 -11.38
CA LEU A 90 -1.54 6.37 -12.35
C LEU A 90 -2.94 5.76 -12.15
N PRO A 91 -4.02 6.45 -12.57
CA PRO A 91 -5.39 6.02 -12.27
C PRO A 91 -5.70 4.62 -12.83
N GLN A 92 -5.12 4.25 -13.97
CA GLN A 92 -5.31 2.93 -14.60
C GLN A 92 -4.87 1.76 -13.70
N VAL A 93 -3.97 2.01 -12.75
CA VAL A 93 -3.43 0.98 -11.84
C VAL A 93 -4.53 0.30 -11.01
N PHE A 94 -5.64 1.01 -10.79
CA PHE A 94 -6.76 0.51 -9.98
C PHE A 94 -7.92 -0.04 -10.83
N ASP A 95 -7.88 0.10 -12.16
CA ASP A 95 -8.97 -0.28 -13.06
C ASP A 95 -8.98 -1.79 -13.32
N GLY A 96 -10.16 -2.40 -13.22
CA GLY A 96 -10.36 -3.81 -13.57
C GLY A 96 -9.63 -4.80 -12.65
N VAL A 97 -9.22 -4.37 -11.47
CA VAL A 97 -8.57 -5.24 -10.47
C VAL A 97 -9.63 -5.95 -9.64
N ALA A 98 -9.53 -7.27 -9.54
CA ALA A 98 -10.38 -8.11 -8.70
C ALA A 98 -9.88 -8.07 -7.25
N TRP A 99 -10.28 -7.03 -6.51
CA TRP A 99 -9.87 -6.81 -5.14
C TRP A 99 -10.23 -7.97 -4.22
N SER A 100 -9.40 -8.21 -3.19
CA SER A 100 -9.54 -9.30 -2.22
C SER A 100 -9.46 -10.69 -2.87
N THR A 101 -8.65 -10.82 -3.92
CA THR A 101 -8.34 -12.10 -4.57
C THR A 101 -6.83 -12.27 -4.77
N PRO A 102 -6.32 -13.51 -4.95
CA PRO A 102 -4.91 -13.76 -5.24
C PRO A 102 -4.41 -13.18 -6.59
N HIS A 103 -5.29 -12.55 -7.36
CA HIS A 103 -4.98 -12.02 -8.69
C HIS A 103 -4.58 -10.53 -8.67
N VAL A 104 -4.72 -9.84 -7.53
CA VAL A 104 -4.52 -8.39 -7.40
C VAL A 104 -3.15 -7.97 -7.91
N LEU A 105 -2.08 -8.61 -7.46
CA LEU A 105 -0.70 -8.27 -7.87
C LEU A 105 -0.49 -8.46 -9.37
N ALA A 106 -0.93 -9.59 -9.93
CA ALA A 106 -0.77 -9.89 -11.35
C ALA A 106 -1.54 -8.87 -12.22
N GLN A 107 -2.75 -8.51 -11.82
CA GLN A 107 -3.56 -7.51 -12.53
C GLN A 107 -2.97 -6.11 -12.39
N THR A 108 -2.45 -5.74 -11.24
CA THR A 108 -1.76 -4.45 -11.01
C THR A 108 -0.51 -4.34 -11.89
N ARG A 109 0.30 -5.40 -12.01
CA ARG A 109 1.44 -5.47 -12.93
C ARG A 109 1.01 -5.24 -14.38
N ALA A 110 -0.08 -5.87 -14.80
CA ALA A 110 -0.62 -5.71 -16.16
C ALA A 110 -1.05 -4.26 -16.42
N GLN A 111 -1.68 -3.61 -15.44
CA GLN A 111 -2.08 -2.21 -15.54
C GLN A 111 -0.87 -1.25 -15.57
N LEU A 112 0.15 -1.49 -14.76
CA LEU A 112 1.40 -0.72 -14.81
C LEU A 112 2.08 -0.84 -16.18
N ALA A 113 2.15 -2.05 -16.73
CA ALA A 113 2.70 -2.30 -18.06
C ALA A 113 1.88 -1.60 -19.16
N ALA A 114 0.56 -1.69 -19.11
CA ALA A 114 -0.34 -1.03 -20.05
C ALA A 114 -0.23 0.50 -19.99
N ALA A 115 0.03 1.06 -18.82
CA ALA A 115 0.27 2.48 -18.63
C ALA A 115 1.67 2.94 -19.07
N GLY A 116 2.56 2.03 -19.51
CA GLY A 116 3.94 2.33 -19.84
C GLY A 116 4.76 2.82 -18.64
N ALA A 117 4.33 2.47 -17.42
CA ALA A 117 5.00 2.88 -16.22
C ALA A 117 6.28 2.06 -16.00
N ARG A 118 7.32 2.70 -15.52
CA ARG A 118 8.52 2.02 -14.99
C ARG A 118 8.28 1.73 -13.53
N TRP A 119 8.31 0.46 -13.13
CA TRP A 119 8.16 0.08 -11.74
C TRP A 119 9.21 -0.92 -11.29
N VAL A 120 9.37 -1.04 -10.00
CA VAL A 120 10.24 -2.03 -9.35
C VAL A 120 9.47 -2.70 -8.21
N GLU A 121 9.82 -3.95 -7.93
CA GLU A 121 9.28 -4.70 -6.82
C GLU A 121 10.39 -4.95 -5.79
N LEU A 122 10.10 -4.66 -4.54
CA LEU A 122 10.93 -5.04 -3.40
C LEU A 122 10.58 -6.47 -2.97
N PRO A 123 11.41 -7.11 -2.14
CA PRO A 123 11.12 -8.47 -1.64
C PRO A 123 9.74 -8.58 -1.01
N ALA A 124 9.04 -9.69 -1.29
CA ALA A 124 7.70 -9.94 -0.76
C ALA A 124 7.69 -10.03 0.76
N LEU A 125 6.62 -9.55 1.35
CA LEU A 125 6.32 -9.66 2.78
C LEU A 125 5.05 -10.48 2.99
N TRP A 126 4.67 -10.69 4.24
CA TRP A 126 3.44 -11.40 4.60
C TRP A 126 2.58 -10.53 5.50
N ASP A 127 1.29 -10.73 5.45
CA ASP A 127 0.24 -10.09 6.22
C ASP A 127 -0.50 -11.10 7.11
N VAL A 128 -1.31 -10.62 8.04
CA VAL A 128 -2.03 -11.46 9.00
C VAL A 128 -3.48 -11.52 8.58
N ASP A 129 -3.83 -12.54 7.80
CA ASP A 129 -5.19 -12.77 7.33
C ASP A 129 -5.83 -14.04 7.90
N GLU A 130 -5.02 -15.07 8.19
CA GLU A 130 -5.48 -16.36 8.63
C GLU A 130 -4.94 -16.73 10.03
N PRO A 131 -5.56 -17.69 10.74
CA PRO A 131 -5.07 -18.15 12.04
C PRO A 131 -3.63 -18.65 12.05
N ALA A 132 -3.14 -19.19 10.93
CA ALA A 132 -1.75 -19.61 10.77
C ALA A 132 -0.78 -18.44 10.82
N ASP A 133 -1.15 -17.29 10.24
CA ASP A 133 -0.33 -16.07 10.26
C ASP A 133 -0.22 -15.51 11.67
N TRP A 134 -1.30 -15.61 12.44
CA TRP A 134 -1.28 -15.24 13.85
C TRP A 134 -0.27 -16.08 14.65
N ALA A 135 -0.22 -17.40 14.42
CA ALA A 135 0.77 -18.26 15.04
C ALA A 135 2.21 -17.89 14.62
N ARG A 136 2.41 -17.54 13.34
CA ARG A 136 3.70 -17.03 12.81
C ARG A 136 4.11 -15.72 13.49
N LEU A 137 3.16 -14.80 13.71
CA LEU A 137 3.41 -13.56 14.43
C LEU A 137 3.81 -13.78 15.89
N GLN A 138 3.11 -14.70 16.59
CA GLN A 138 3.46 -15.04 17.97
C GLN A 138 4.86 -15.66 18.09
N ALA A 139 5.27 -16.50 17.14
CA ALA A 139 6.59 -17.07 17.11
C ALA A 139 7.69 -16.01 16.90
N LEU A 140 7.44 -15.01 16.05
CA LEU A 140 8.36 -13.88 15.88
C LEU A 140 8.51 -13.06 17.17
N ALA A 141 7.43 -12.76 17.86
CA ALA A 141 7.44 -12.00 19.11
C ALA A 141 8.17 -12.75 20.24
N ALA A 142 8.15 -14.09 20.24
CA ALA A 142 8.84 -14.93 21.22
C ALA A 142 10.35 -15.06 20.95
N SER A 143 10.80 -14.77 19.73
CA SER A 143 12.22 -14.85 19.30
C SER A 143 12.95 -13.51 19.31
N ALA A 144 12.23 -12.43 19.59
CA ALA A 144 12.76 -11.07 19.69
C ALA A 144 13.08 -10.71 21.15
#